data_7ea4658d5bcb27a0e07a5652feae6cdd
#
_entry.id   7ea4658d5bcb27a0e07a5652feae6cdd
#
_cell.length_a   1.000
_cell.length_b   1.000
_cell.length_c   1.000
_cell.angle_alpha   90.00
_cell.angle_beta   90.00
_cell.angle_gamma   90.00
#
_symmetry.space_group_name_H-M   'P 1'
#
loop_
_entity.id
_entity.type
_entity.pdbx_description
1 polymer ?
#
loop_
_entity_poly.entity_id
_entity_poly.type
_entity_poly.pdbx_seq_one_letter_code
_entity_poly.pdbx_strand_id
1 'polypeptide(L)'
;MTVDRHWTALREASKETFGIVSTEQAARYGVAVEQLEAAAAREQVWKTPDELWVVEDVDIFRIEDWAAAWLSIDLHTPITQRRHSPESVVSHQSAAMVRNLGTITTDYLILTALHPLPRTPKIVWEVAGDPGLAGRDWDLVDGLPVSTPSRIITDLAAANGVDGSHLGTVLATILDEKLLAADEVGELMRPYLHRWTQHPELGPGYVIELLINSSYG
;
A
#
# COMPACT_ATOMS: atom_id res chain seq x y z
N MET A 1 -13.00 -35.80 10.27
CA MET A 1 -13.97 -35.12 9.38
C MET A 1 -14.44 -33.75 9.82
N THR A 2 -14.63 -33.43 11.12
CA THR A 2 -15.12 -32.11 11.58
C THR A 2 -14.05 -31.03 11.50
N VAL A 3 -12.81 -31.34 11.83
CA VAL A 3 -11.66 -30.38 11.82
C VAL A 3 -11.39 -29.87 10.40
N ASP A 4 -11.38 -30.74 9.40
CA ASP A 4 -11.18 -30.37 7.98
C ASP A 4 -12.20 -29.34 7.48
N ARG A 5 -13.45 -29.44 7.96
CA ARG A 5 -14.53 -28.53 7.54
C ARG A 5 -14.35 -27.13 8.11
N HIS A 6 -13.84 -27.00 9.33
CA HIS A 6 -13.56 -25.71 9.97
C HIS A 6 -12.41 -24.99 9.26
N TRP A 7 -11.33 -25.71 8.97
CA TRP A 7 -10.20 -25.17 8.21
C TRP A 7 -10.58 -24.74 6.79
N THR A 8 -11.38 -25.54 6.08
CA THR A 8 -11.87 -25.18 4.75
C THR A 8 -12.70 -23.90 4.79
N ALA A 9 -13.62 -23.78 5.78
CA ALA A 9 -14.44 -22.59 5.94
C ALA A 9 -13.60 -21.35 6.31
N LEU A 10 -12.61 -21.53 7.19
CA LEU A 10 -11.70 -20.44 7.58
C LEU A 10 -10.89 -19.94 6.37
N ARG A 11 -10.28 -20.84 5.61
CA ARG A 11 -9.50 -20.49 4.41
C ARG A 11 -10.35 -19.77 3.38
N GLU A 12 -11.54 -20.27 3.09
CA GLU A 12 -12.43 -19.61 2.13
C GLU A 12 -12.80 -18.19 2.58
N ALA A 13 -13.15 -18.02 3.85
CA ALA A 13 -13.46 -16.71 4.40
C ALA A 13 -12.25 -15.77 4.44
N SER A 14 -11.04 -16.29 4.65
CA SER A 14 -9.82 -15.49 4.73
C SER A 14 -9.38 -14.90 3.38
N LYS A 15 -9.85 -15.44 2.26
CA LYS A 15 -9.52 -14.91 0.93
C LYS A 15 -9.89 -13.45 0.77
N GLU A 16 -10.94 -12.99 1.44
CA GLU A 16 -11.32 -11.57 1.47
C GLU A 16 -10.32 -10.71 2.26
N THR A 17 -9.55 -11.32 3.16
CA THR A 17 -8.56 -10.68 4.02
C THR A 17 -7.14 -11.15 3.69
N PHE A 18 -6.84 -11.36 2.40
CA PHE A 18 -5.51 -11.75 1.89
C PHE A 18 -4.99 -13.07 2.46
N GLY A 19 -5.87 -14.00 2.83
CA GLY A 19 -5.48 -15.23 3.52
C GLY A 19 -5.13 -15.02 5.00
N ILE A 20 -5.31 -13.81 5.54
CA ILE A 20 -4.85 -13.39 6.87
C ILE A 20 -6.05 -13.27 7.82
N VAL A 21 -5.90 -13.78 9.04
CA VAL A 21 -6.95 -13.74 10.07
C VAL A 21 -6.36 -13.43 11.45
N SER A 22 -7.18 -12.85 12.33
CA SER A 22 -6.86 -12.80 13.76
C SER A 22 -7.23 -14.13 14.45
N THR A 23 -6.70 -14.33 15.66
CA THR A 23 -7.06 -15.49 16.50
C THR A 23 -8.58 -15.52 16.79
N GLU A 24 -9.19 -14.34 17.02
CA GLU A 24 -10.64 -14.24 17.26
C GLU A 24 -11.45 -14.59 16.02
N GLN A 25 -10.99 -14.17 14.82
CA GLN A 25 -11.63 -14.54 13.56
C GLN A 25 -11.56 -16.05 13.35
N ALA A 26 -10.40 -16.67 13.55
CA ALA A 26 -10.24 -18.14 13.44
C ALA A 26 -11.17 -18.89 14.40
N ALA A 27 -11.28 -18.42 15.65
CA ALA A 27 -12.16 -19.01 16.66
C ALA A 27 -13.64 -19.00 16.23
N ARG A 28 -14.11 -17.96 15.51
CA ARG A 28 -15.50 -17.91 14.99
C ARG A 28 -15.78 -19.01 13.97
N TYR A 29 -14.75 -19.53 13.31
CA TYR A 29 -14.84 -20.66 12.39
C TYR A 29 -14.56 -22.01 13.08
N GLY A 30 -14.38 -22.01 14.42
CA GLY A 30 -14.14 -23.23 15.21
C GLY A 30 -12.69 -23.70 15.16
N VAL A 31 -11.76 -22.85 14.78
CA VAL A 31 -10.31 -23.13 14.80
C VAL A 31 -9.71 -22.42 16.01
N ALA A 32 -9.31 -23.20 17.02
CA ALA A 32 -8.71 -22.70 18.26
C ALA A 32 -7.23 -22.32 18.05
N VAL A 33 -6.69 -21.48 18.93
CA VAL A 33 -5.30 -21.01 18.83
C VAL A 33 -4.30 -22.18 18.87
N GLU A 34 -4.57 -23.21 19.67
CA GLU A 34 -3.70 -24.39 19.75
C GLU A 34 -3.64 -25.18 18.42
N GLN A 35 -4.71 -25.09 17.63
CA GLN A 35 -4.75 -25.70 16.28
C GLN A 35 -3.95 -24.86 15.28
N LEU A 36 -3.98 -23.53 15.39
CA LEU A 36 -3.14 -22.61 14.59
C LEU A 36 -1.66 -22.84 14.92
N GLU A 37 -1.29 -22.89 16.20
CA GLU A 37 0.07 -23.18 16.66
C GLU A 37 0.56 -24.55 16.19
N ALA A 38 -0.29 -25.58 16.30
CA ALA A 38 0.05 -26.91 15.81
C ALA A 38 0.18 -26.98 14.28
N ALA A 39 -0.56 -26.18 13.55
CA ALA A 39 -0.41 -26.02 12.10
C ALA A 39 0.86 -25.27 11.73
N ALA A 40 1.21 -24.21 12.48
CA ALA A 40 2.44 -23.46 12.30
C ALA A 40 3.69 -24.33 12.56
N ALA A 41 3.65 -25.18 13.58
CA ALA A 41 4.73 -26.14 13.84
C ALA A 41 4.94 -27.15 12.68
N ARG A 42 3.97 -27.28 11.79
CA ARG A 42 4.02 -28.10 10.56
C ARG A 42 4.21 -27.27 9.29
N GLU A 43 4.52 -25.98 9.44
CA GLU A 43 4.71 -25.04 8.32
C GLU A 43 3.48 -24.93 7.37
N GLN A 44 2.27 -25.19 7.90
CA GLN A 44 1.02 -25.12 7.14
C GLN A 44 0.35 -23.75 7.21
N VAL A 45 0.71 -22.96 8.23
CA VAL A 45 0.33 -21.57 8.46
C VAL A 45 1.50 -20.88 9.12
N TRP A 46 1.52 -19.55 9.10
CA TRP A 46 2.55 -18.78 9.82
C TRP A 46 1.96 -17.53 10.47
N LYS A 47 2.69 -16.99 11.42
CA LYS A 47 2.28 -15.82 12.17
C LYS A 47 3.04 -14.61 11.68
N THR A 48 2.32 -13.53 11.37
CA THR A 48 2.92 -12.27 10.94
C THR A 48 3.55 -11.52 12.12
N PRO A 49 4.42 -10.52 11.87
CA PRO A 49 4.95 -9.66 12.93
C PRO A 49 3.88 -8.92 13.74
N ASP A 50 2.69 -8.72 13.16
CA ASP A 50 1.54 -8.05 13.78
C ASP A 50 0.59 -9.02 14.48
N GLU A 51 1.05 -10.24 14.80
CA GLU A 51 0.30 -11.26 15.56
C GLU A 51 -0.92 -11.81 14.81
N LEU A 52 -1.02 -11.64 13.50
CA LEU A 52 -2.03 -12.26 12.65
C LEU A 52 -1.54 -13.60 12.09
N TRP A 53 -2.47 -14.43 11.61
CA TRP A 53 -2.18 -15.74 11.04
C TRP A 53 -2.44 -15.74 9.54
N VAL A 54 -1.46 -16.15 8.75
CA VAL A 54 -1.64 -16.45 7.34
C VAL A 54 -2.09 -17.91 7.24
N VAL A 55 -3.31 -18.13 6.81
CA VAL A 55 -3.95 -19.45 6.77
C VAL A 55 -4.23 -19.94 5.35
N GLU A 56 -4.15 -19.05 4.39
CA GLU A 56 -4.26 -19.33 2.96
C GLU A 56 -3.20 -18.50 2.24
N ASP A 57 -2.41 -19.15 1.38
CA ASP A 57 -1.46 -18.48 0.51
C ASP A 57 -2.24 -17.83 -0.65
N VAL A 58 -2.38 -16.52 -0.59
CA VAL A 58 -2.95 -15.72 -1.66
C VAL A 58 -1.79 -15.01 -2.34
N ASP A 59 -1.76 -15.01 -3.67
CA ASP A 59 -0.65 -14.45 -4.46
C ASP A 59 -0.56 -12.92 -4.35
N ILE A 60 -0.17 -12.46 -3.15
CA ILE A 60 0.14 -11.07 -2.81
C ILE A 60 1.58 -10.92 -2.33
N PHE A 61 2.44 -11.85 -2.71
CA PHE A 61 3.80 -12.10 -2.24
C PHE A 61 4.65 -10.84 -1.91
N ARG A 62 4.45 -9.73 -2.61
CA ARG A 62 5.23 -8.50 -2.36
C ARG A 62 4.66 -7.60 -1.26
N ILE A 63 3.40 -7.79 -0.89
CA ILE A 63 2.69 -6.87 0.01
C ILE A 63 2.02 -7.60 1.19
N GLU A 64 2.35 -8.89 1.42
CA GLU A 64 1.74 -9.70 2.48
C GLU A 64 1.92 -9.06 3.86
N ASP A 65 3.15 -8.67 4.22
CA ASP A 65 3.42 -8.00 5.49
C ASP A 65 2.70 -6.66 5.58
N TRP A 66 2.54 -5.94 4.46
CA TRP A 66 1.82 -4.68 4.41
C TRP A 66 0.31 -4.87 4.52
N ALA A 67 -0.23 -5.93 3.88
CA ALA A 67 -1.62 -6.30 4.04
C ALA A 67 -1.93 -6.69 5.50
N ALA A 68 -1.05 -7.48 6.12
CA ALA A 68 -1.16 -7.83 7.54
C ALA A 68 -1.08 -6.59 8.44
N ALA A 69 -0.13 -5.69 8.19
CA ALA A 69 0.00 -4.45 8.94
C ALA A 69 -1.25 -3.58 8.79
N TRP A 70 -1.76 -3.38 7.58
CA TRP A 70 -2.98 -2.61 7.34
C TRP A 70 -4.19 -3.25 8.01
N LEU A 71 -4.36 -4.57 7.90
CA LEU A 71 -5.43 -5.30 8.58
C LEU A 71 -5.38 -5.12 10.09
N SER A 72 -4.18 -5.18 10.69
CA SER A 72 -3.98 -5.12 12.13
C SER A 72 -4.33 -3.76 12.75
N ILE A 73 -4.46 -2.69 11.95
CA ILE A 73 -4.85 -1.36 12.41
C ILE A 73 -6.25 -1.40 13.05
N ASP A 74 -7.20 -2.07 12.36
CA ASP A 74 -8.56 -2.25 12.87
C ASP A 74 -9.06 -3.66 12.52
N LEU A 75 -9.17 -4.49 13.55
CA LEU A 75 -9.66 -5.88 13.44
C LEU A 75 -11.17 -6.00 13.65
N HIS A 76 -11.84 -4.91 14.02
CA HIS A 76 -13.26 -4.92 14.39
C HIS A 76 -14.17 -4.49 13.25
N THR A 77 -13.74 -3.52 12.47
CA THR A 77 -14.50 -3.04 11.31
C THR A 77 -14.45 -4.06 10.17
N PRO A 78 -15.61 -4.43 9.59
CA PRO A 78 -15.65 -5.34 8.44
C PRO A 78 -14.78 -4.84 7.28
N ILE A 79 -14.05 -5.76 6.64
CA ILE A 79 -13.13 -5.44 5.53
C ILE A 79 -13.83 -4.70 4.38
N THR A 80 -15.07 -5.05 4.07
CA THR A 80 -15.86 -4.38 3.04
C THR A 80 -16.13 -2.93 3.37
N GLN A 81 -16.38 -2.61 4.63
CA GLN A 81 -16.56 -1.24 5.09
C GLN A 81 -15.24 -0.47 5.05
N ARG A 82 -14.14 -1.08 5.49
CA ARG A 82 -12.80 -0.47 5.43
C ARG A 82 -12.37 -0.17 3.99
N ARG A 83 -12.70 -1.07 3.03
CA ARG A 83 -12.44 -0.84 1.60
C ARG A 83 -13.29 0.27 1.00
N HIS A 84 -14.50 0.46 1.51
CA HIS A 84 -15.39 1.54 1.05
C HIS A 84 -15.02 2.90 1.64
N SER A 85 -14.64 2.93 2.91
CA SER A 85 -14.23 4.14 3.64
C SER A 85 -13.05 3.82 4.54
N PRO A 86 -11.83 3.76 3.96
CA PRO A 86 -10.63 3.37 4.70
C PRO A 86 -10.22 4.46 5.69
N GLU A 87 -9.76 4.04 6.85
CA GLU A 87 -9.15 4.91 7.87
C GLU A 87 -7.80 5.48 7.39
N SER A 88 -7.16 4.77 6.46
CA SER A 88 -5.88 5.13 5.88
C SER A 88 -5.70 4.56 4.48
N VAL A 89 -4.88 5.21 3.68
CA VAL A 89 -4.57 4.84 2.29
C VAL A 89 -3.07 4.64 2.14
N VAL A 90 -2.65 3.56 1.50
CA VAL A 90 -1.25 3.35 1.11
C VAL A 90 -0.81 4.47 0.18
N SER A 91 0.27 5.16 0.52
CA SER A 91 0.67 6.40 -0.13
C SER A 91 2.19 6.49 -0.39
N HIS A 92 2.64 7.57 -1.02
CA HIS A 92 4.05 7.89 -1.23
C HIS A 92 4.82 6.72 -1.91
N GLN A 93 6.02 6.39 -1.38
CA GLN A 93 6.86 5.32 -1.91
C GLN A 93 6.17 3.95 -1.87
N SER A 94 5.41 3.67 -0.81
CA SER A 94 4.69 2.40 -0.68
C SER A 94 3.64 2.23 -1.78
N ALA A 95 2.91 3.29 -2.11
CA ALA A 95 1.94 3.25 -3.20
C ALA A 95 2.62 3.05 -4.56
N ALA A 96 3.77 3.70 -4.79
CA ALA A 96 4.56 3.50 -6.00
C ALA A 96 5.04 2.04 -6.12
N MET A 97 5.52 1.43 -5.02
CA MET A 97 5.90 0.01 -4.99
C MET A 97 4.73 -0.93 -5.29
N VAL A 98 3.58 -0.74 -4.62
CA VAL A 98 2.39 -1.58 -4.84
C VAL A 98 1.94 -1.52 -6.30
N ARG A 99 2.04 -0.35 -6.93
CA ARG A 99 1.69 -0.16 -8.35
C ARG A 99 2.81 -0.46 -9.34
N ASN A 100 3.98 -0.91 -8.85
CA ASN A 100 5.17 -1.15 -9.68
C ASN A 100 5.61 0.09 -10.49
N LEU A 101 5.49 1.28 -9.92
CA LEU A 101 5.89 2.53 -10.56
C LEU A 101 7.34 2.86 -10.25
N GLY A 102 8.19 2.79 -11.26
CA GLY A 102 9.62 3.08 -11.15
C GLY A 102 10.41 2.06 -10.32
N THR A 103 11.54 2.52 -9.77
CA THR A 103 12.48 1.69 -9.00
C THR A 103 12.52 2.08 -7.51
N ILE A 104 11.60 2.91 -7.07
CA ILE A 104 11.55 3.37 -5.68
C ILE A 104 11.22 2.21 -4.74
N THR A 105 11.93 2.14 -3.62
CA THR A 105 11.72 1.11 -2.60
C THR A 105 11.62 1.75 -1.22
N THR A 106 10.92 1.06 -0.32
CA THR A 106 10.85 1.42 1.10
C THR A 106 10.63 0.17 1.94
N ASP A 107 11.20 0.15 3.14
CA ASP A 107 10.99 -0.92 4.13
C ASP A 107 9.73 -0.66 4.99
N TYR A 108 9.10 0.49 4.82
CA TYR A 108 7.93 0.90 5.59
C TYR A 108 6.67 0.87 4.74
N LEU A 109 5.56 0.51 5.36
CA LEU A 109 4.23 0.78 4.82
C LEU A 109 3.85 2.22 5.16
N ILE A 110 3.89 3.10 4.17
CA ILE A 110 3.54 4.51 4.35
C ILE A 110 2.03 4.67 4.13
N LEU A 111 1.36 5.16 5.17
CA LEU A 111 -0.09 5.36 5.17
C LEU A 111 -0.43 6.82 5.39
N THR A 112 -1.25 7.40 4.51
CA THR A 112 -1.86 8.71 4.75
C THR A 112 -3.19 8.50 5.46
N ALA A 113 -3.38 9.18 6.60
CA ALA A 113 -4.59 9.11 7.42
C ALA A 113 -5.02 10.51 7.88
N LEU A 114 -6.33 10.78 7.87
CA LEU A 114 -6.88 12.07 8.33
C LEU A 114 -6.80 12.19 9.86
N HIS A 115 -6.94 11.08 10.55
CA HIS A 115 -6.88 11.00 12.02
C HIS A 115 -5.83 9.98 12.44
N PRO A 116 -5.24 10.12 13.65
CA PRO A 116 -4.31 9.13 14.18
C PRO A 116 -4.89 7.73 14.11
N LEU A 117 -4.10 6.78 13.65
CA LEU A 117 -4.51 5.39 13.53
C LEU A 117 -4.81 4.79 14.91
N PRO A 118 -5.86 3.95 15.06
CA PRO A 118 -6.17 3.27 16.33
C PRO A 118 -5.00 2.44 16.86
N ARG A 119 -4.21 1.90 15.94
CA ARG A 119 -2.98 1.15 16.19
C ARG A 119 -2.00 1.44 15.06
N THR A 120 -0.73 1.63 15.40
CA THR A 120 0.35 1.81 14.41
C THR A 120 1.32 0.63 14.50
N PRO A 121 1.26 -0.34 13.57
CA PRO A 121 2.22 -1.43 13.47
C PRO A 121 3.65 -0.91 13.28
N LYS A 122 4.67 -1.71 13.68
CA LYS A 122 6.07 -1.27 13.66
C LYS A 122 6.59 -0.88 12.28
N ILE A 123 6.09 -1.55 11.23
CA ILE A 123 6.48 -1.27 9.85
C ILE A 123 5.68 -0.11 9.22
N VAL A 124 4.72 0.46 9.93
CA VAL A 124 3.88 1.55 9.43
C VAL A 124 4.52 2.90 9.73
N TRP A 125 4.62 3.73 8.71
CA TRP A 125 4.91 5.16 8.81
C TRP A 125 3.62 5.93 8.51
N GLU A 126 3.05 6.53 9.53
CA GLU A 126 1.84 7.34 9.41
C GLU A 126 2.18 8.75 8.94
N VAL A 127 1.49 9.20 7.89
CA VAL A 127 1.53 10.57 7.39
C VAL A 127 0.17 11.22 7.67
N ALA A 128 0.17 12.28 8.48
CA ALA A 128 -1.05 13.04 8.73
C ALA A 128 -1.48 13.81 7.47
N GLY A 129 -2.70 13.56 7.00
CA GLY A 129 -3.22 14.20 5.80
C GLY A 129 -4.55 13.61 5.34
N ASP A 130 -5.23 14.32 4.45
CA ASP A 130 -6.45 13.82 3.82
C ASP A 130 -6.09 12.80 2.72
N PRO A 131 -6.51 11.54 2.84
CA PRO A 131 -6.30 10.55 1.79
C PRO A 131 -7.07 10.85 0.49
N GLY A 132 -8.04 11.78 0.54
CA GLY A 132 -8.82 12.19 -0.62
C GLY A 132 -9.99 11.26 -0.96
N LEU A 133 -10.46 11.31 -2.19
CA LEU A 133 -11.66 10.63 -2.65
C LEU A 133 -11.35 9.35 -3.43
N ALA A 134 -12.16 8.32 -3.19
CA ALA A 134 -12.12 7.07 -3.96
C ALA A 134 -12.29 7.34 -5.47
N GLY A 135 -11.52 6.63 -6.29
CA GLY A 135 -11.53 6.75 -7.74
C GLY A 135 -10.84 7.99 -8.31
N ARG A 136 -10.50 8.98 -7.45
CA ARG A 136 -9.72 10.17 -7.84
C ARG A 136 -8.33 10.16 -7.22
N ASP A 137 -8.27 10.04 -5.90
CA ASP A 137 -7.01 10.14 -5.14
C ASP A 137 -6.49 8.77 -4.70
N TRP A 138 -7.38 7.78 -4.60
CA TRP A 138 -7.05 6.38 -4.32
C TRP A 138 -8.07 5.42 -4.95
N ASP A 139 -7.65 4.18 -5.17
CA ASP A 139 -8.49 3.05 -5.54
C ASP A 139 -8.00 1.76 -4.89
N LEU A 140 -8.68 0.63 -5.11
CA LEU A 140 -8.26 -0.65 -4.58
C LEU A 140 -7.29 -1.35 -5.54
N VAL A 141 -6.10 -1.66 -5.04
CA VAL A 141 -5.12 -2.53 -5.70
C VAL A 141 -4.98 -3.79 -4.86
N ASP A 142 -5.30 -4.94 -5.43
CA ASP A 142 -5.34 -6.23 -4.73
C ASP A 142 -6.12 -6.19 -3.41
N GLY A 143 -7.11 -5.30 -3.32
CA GLY A 143 -7.95 -5.13 -2.14
C GLY A 143 -7.41 -4.19 -1.06
N LEU A 144 -6.23 -3.58 -1.23
CA LEU A 144 -5.73 -2.48 -0.42
C LEU A 144 -6.14 -1.13 -1.01
N PRO A 145 -6.52 -0.14 -0.20
CA PRO A 145 -6.70 1.23 -0.67
C PRO A 145 -5.31 1.86 -0.93
N VAL A 146 -5.05 2.23 -2.18
CA VAL A 146 -3.72 2.71 -2.63
C VAL A 146 -3.89 3.99 -3.42
N SER A 147 -3.05 4.99 -3.17
CA SER A 147 -3.02 6.25 -3.92
C SER A 147 -2.94 6.02 -5.42
N THR A 148 -3.68 6.81 -6.20
CA THR A 148 -3.63 6.80 -7.67
C THR A 148 -2.29 7.34 -8.19
N PRO A 149 -1.90 7.08 -9.45
CA PRO A 149 -0.67 7.63 -10.03
C PRO A 149 -0.58 9.15 -9.92
N SER A 150 -1.68 9.89 -10.11
CA SER A 150 -1.72 11.34 -9.96
C SER A 150 -1.44 11.78 -8.53
N ARG A 151 -2.00 11.09 -7.54
CA ARG A 151 -1.74 11.36 -6.13
C ARG A 151 -0.31 11.00 -5.73
N ILE A 152 0.24 9.88 -6.23
CA ILE A 152 1.63 9.47 -5.99
C ILE A 152 2.61 10.53 -6.47
N ILE A 153 2.41 11.11 -7.67
CA ILE A 153 3.25 12.21 -8.16
C ILE A 153 3.27 13.36 -7.17
N THR A 154 2.11 13.83 -6.72
CA THR A 154 2.03 14.98 -5.81
C THR A 154 2.62 14.68 -4.44
N ASP A 155 2.38 13.49 -3.90
CA ASP A 155 2.93 13.05 -2.62
C ASP A 155 4.46 12.97 -2.67
N LEU A 156 5.04 12.35 -3.72
CA LEU A 156 6.48 12.23 -3.88
C LEU A 156 7.15 13.56 -4.20
N ALA A 157 6.51 14.38 -5.04
CA ALA A 157 7.04 15.71 -5.38
C ALA A 157 7.06 16.66 -4.17
N ALA A 158 6.13 16.50 -3.23
CA ALA A 158 6.04 17.28 -2.00
C ALA A 158 6.94 16.73 -0.88
N ALA A 159 7.23 15.44 -0.86
CA ALA A 159 7.91 14.78 0.25
C ALA A 159 9.38 15.21 0.40
N ASN A 160 9.81 15.36 1.66
CA ASN A 160 11.23 15.51 1.97
C ASN A 160 11.90 14.12 1.96
N GLY A 161 13.11 14.03 1.42
CA GLY A 161 13.90 12.79 1.43
C GLY A 161 13.62 11.84 0.27
N VAL A 162 12.78 12.22 -0.69
CA VAL A 162 12.69 11.51 -1.98
C VAL A 162 13.83 12.00 -2.87
N ASP A 163 14.60 11.08 -3.42
CA ASP A 163 15.65 11.38 -4.39
C ASP A 163 15.04 11.68 -5.77
N GLY A 164 15.61 12.66 -6.48
CA GLY A 164 15.13 13.05 -7.80
C GLY A 164 15.19 11.94 -8.84
N SER A 165 16.20 11.06 -8.77
CA SER A 165 16.32 9.91 -9.65
C SER A 165 15.17 8.91 -9.45
N HIS A 166 14.77 8.66 -8.22
CA HIS A 166 13.62 7.81 -7.92
C HIS A 166 12.30 8.42 -8.40
N LEU A 167 12.07 9.72 -8.17
CA LEU A 167 10.91 10.38 -8.74
C LEU A 167 10.94 10.33 -10.28
N GLY A 168 12.11 10.49 -10.89
CA GLY A 168 12.31 10.37 -12.34
C GLY A 168 11.88 9.01 -12.89
N THR A 169 12.23 7.89 -12.22
CA THR A 169 11.79 6.55 -12.66
C THR A 169 10.27 6.36 -12.54
N VAL A 170 9.64 6.93 -11.50
CA VAL A 170 8.17 6.90 -11.35
C VAL A 170 7.49 7.68 -12.47
N LEU A 171 7.98 8.91 -12.77
CA LEU A 171 7.44 9.73 -13.85
C LEU A 171 7.61 9.05 -15.22
N ALA A 172 8.78 8.44 -15.47
CA ALA A 172 9.04 7.69 -16.69
C ALA A 172 8.04 6.54 -16.86
N THR A 173 7.87 5.71 -15.83
CA THR A 173 6.93 4.58 -15.88
C THR A 173 5.48 5.06 -16.14
N ILE A 174 5.03 6.12 -15.46
CA ILE A 174 3.68 6.68 -15.64
C ILE A 174 3.45 7.14 -17.09
N LEU A 175 4.46 7.79 -17.70
CA LEU A 175 4.38 8.29 -19.06
C LEU A 175 4.50 7.16 -20.09
N ASP A 176 5.40 6.21 -19.91
CA ASP A 176 5.65 5.08 -20.82
C ASP A 176 4.43 4.14 -20.86
N GLU A 177 3.83 3.86 -19.71
CA GLU A 177 2.62 3.04 -19.60
C GLU A 177 1.33 3.83 -19.91
N LYS A 178 1.44 5.14 -20.18
CA LYS A 178 0.31 6.03 -20.49
C LYS A 178 -0.77 6.05 -19.41
N LEU A 179 -0.37 5.95 -18.15
CA LEU A 179 -1.29 6.02 -17.01
C LEU A 179 -1.86 7.43 -16.84
N LEU A 180 -1.09 8.46 -17.22
CA LEU A 180 -1.48 9.86 -17.28
C LEU A 180 -0.92 10.50 -18.55
N ALA A 181 -1.57 11.55 -19.05
CA ALA A 181 -1.05 12.34 -20.14
C ALA A 181 0.10 13.26 -19.68
N ALA A 182 1.02 13.60 -20.58
CA ALA A 182 2.19 14.41 -20.24
C ALA A 182 1.85 15.81 -19.72
N ASP A 183 0.79 16.42 -20.23
CA ASP A 183 0.27 17.71 -19.77
C ASP A 183 -0.34 17.60 -18.37
N GLU A 184 -1.03 16.52 -18.07
CA GLU A 184 -1.56 16.23 -16.73
C GLU A 184 -0.43 16.06 -15.71
N VAL A 185 0.61 15.27 -16.04
CA VAL A 185 1.82 15.14 -15.21
C VAL A 185 2.48 16.51 -14.99
N GLY A 186 2.52 17.34 -16.05
CA GLY A 186 3.04 18.70 -15.97
C GLY A 186 2.28 19.58 -14.97
N GLU A 187 0.95 19.53 -15.00
CA GLU A 187 0.12 20.29 -14.05
C GLU A 187 0.29 19.81 -12.62
N LEU A 188 0.39 18.51 -12.38
CA LEU A 188 0.63 17.93 -11.06
C LEU A 188 2.01 18.33 -10.50
N MET A 189 3.04 18.43 -11.34
CA MET A 189 4.39 18.83 -10.95
C MET A 189 4.54 20.35 -10.74
N ARG A 190 3.69 21.18 -11.35
CA ARG A 190 3.81 22.65 -11.37
C ARG A 190 4.01 23.30 -10.01
N PRO A 191 3.28 22.93 -8.93
CA PRO A 191 3.47 23.53 -7.60
C PRO A 191 4.84 23.26 -6.98
N TYR A 192 5.54 22.23 -7.45
CA TYR A 192 6.77 21.70 -6.83
C TYR A 192 8.04 22.00 -7.61
N LEU A 193 7.99 22.68 -8.76
CA LEU A 193 9.13 22.89 -9.63
C LEU A 193 10.34 23.49 -8.90
N HIS A 194 10.10 24.47 -8.02
CA HIS A 194 11.15 25.13 -7.22
C HIS A 194 11.94 24.19 -6.30
N ARG A 195 11.44 22.98 -6.05
CA ARG A 195 12.14 21.97 -5.23
C ARG A 195 13.12 21.14 -6.06
N TRP A 196 12.82 20.99 -7.34
CA TRP A 196 13.47 20.03 -8.23
C TRP A 196 14.42 20.68 -9.23
N THR A 197 14.41 22.03 -9.33
CA THR A 197 15.32 22.77 -10.20
C THR A 197 15.57 24.18 -9.67
N GLN A 198 16.71 24.74 -10.05
CA GLN A 198 17.01 26.16 -9.87
C GLN A 198 16.39 27.04 -10.97
N HIS A 199 15.79 26.43 -12.00
CA HIS A 199 15.22 27.07 -13.17
C HIS A 199 13.73 26.73 -13.35
N PRO A 200 12.87 27.03 -12.33
CA PRO A 200 11.44 26.72 -12.40
C PRO A 200 10.71 27.47 -13.53
N GLU A 201 11.27 28.57 -14.02
CA GLU A 201 10.75 29.36 -15.13
C GLU A 201 10.77 28.60 -16.47
N LEU A 202 11.58 27.56 -16.60
CA LEU A 202 11.61 26.70 -17.80
C LEU A 202 10.39 25.75 -17.89
N GLY A 203 9.60 25.72 -16.83
CA GLY A 203 8.33 25.01 -16.80
C GLY A 203 8.42 23.51 -16.49
N PRO A 204 7.24 22.84 -16.33
CA PRO A 204 7.20 21.47 -15.86
C PRO A 204 7.82 20.45 -16.83
N GLY A 205 7.70 20.63 -18.15
CA GLY A 205 8.30 19.73 -19.15
C GLY A 205 9.81 19.60 -18.97
N TYR A 206 10.51 20.73 -18.80
CA TYR A 206 11.96 20.74 -18.54
C TYR A 206 12.29 19.97 -17.25
N VAL A 207 11.55 20.20 -16.17
CA VAL A 207 11.82 19.54 -14.88
C VAL A 207 11.60 18.04 -14.95
N ILE A 208 10.54 17.61 -15.63
CA ILE A 208 10.23 16.19 -15.85
C ILE A 208 11.36 15.53 -16.63
N GLU A 209 11.80 16.13 -17.73
CA GLU A 209 12.93 15.61 -18.52
C GLU A 209 14.23 15.55 -17.68
N LEU A 210 14.50 16.58 -16.88
CA LEU A 210 15.67 16.61 -15.99
C LEU A 210 15.65 15.45 -15.00
N LEU A 211 14.52 15.20 -14.34
CA LEU A 211 14.34 14.12 -13.39
C LEU A 211 14.47 12.74 -14.05
N ILE A 212 13.82 12.54 -15.20
CA ILE A 212 13.89 11.29 -15.95
C ILE A 212 15.32 11.03 -16.40
N ASN A 213 16.01 12.02 -16.96
CA ASN A 213 17.40 11.84 -17.41
C ASN A 213 18.36 11.55 -16.25
N SER A 214 18.12 12.12 -15.06
CA SER A 214 18.92 11.82 -13.86
C SER A 214 18.73 10.39 -13.34
N SER A 215 17.70 9.70 -13.76
CA SER A 215 17.40 8.32 -13.33
C SER A 215 18.14 7.24 -14.13
N TYR A 216 18.74 7.60 -15.28
CA TYR A 216 19.49 6.69 -16.16
C TYR A 216 21.02 6.83 -16.02
N GLY A 217 21.53 7.68 -15.14
CA GLY A 217 22.95 7.91 -14.87
C GLY A 217 23.39 7.22 -13.60
#